data_7f350696c8aad76490616a829b04bd6f
#
_entry.id   7f350696c8aad76490616a829b04bd6f
#
_cell.length_a   1.000
_cell.length_b   1.000
_cell.length_c   1.000
_cell.angle_alpha   90.00
_cell.angle_beta   90.00
_cell.angle_gamma   90.00
#
_symmetry.space_group_name_H-M   'P 1'
#
loop_
_entity.id
_entity.type
_entity.pdbx_description
1 polymer ?
#
loop_
_entity_poly.entity_id
_entity_poly.type
_entity_poly.pdbx_seq_one_letter_code
_entity_poly.pdbx_strand_id
1 'polypeptide(L)'
;LLDVAQISEIVAVVDGNTFVRPMYAGNAMATVRSSDPIKVITVRTTSFGAAPTSSESASIESVNVPADPGISHVIGQESSKSDRPELTAARVVISGGRGLGSAENYRKLLEPLATAFNAALGASRAAVDAGYVPNDYQVGQTGKIVAPDLYIAIGISGAIQHLAGMKESKVIVAINKDPEAPIFQVADYG
;
A
#
# COMPACT_ATOMS: atom_id res chain seq x y z
N LEU A 1 -11.60 6.75 -24.98
CA LEU A 1 -12.77 5.91 -25.20
C LEU A 1 -14.05 6.54 -24.63
N LEU A 2 -14.05 6.99 -23.40
CA LEU A 2 -15.22 7.54 -22.73
C LEU A 2 -15.24 9.08 -22.73
N ASP A 3 -14.13 9.72 -23.04
CA ASP A 3 -13.92 11.18 -23.04
C ASP A 3 -14.36 11.85 -21.72
N VAL A 4 -14.00 11.24 -20.60
CA VAL A 4 -14.29 11.71 -19.25
C VAL A 4 -13.01 11.72 -18.39
N ALA A 5 -12.98 12.59 -17.36
CA ALA A 5 -11.87 12.68 -16.44
C ALA A 5 -11.87 11.52 -15.43
N GLN A 6 -10.69 11.03 -15.10
CA GLN A 6 -10.52 10.06 -14.00
C GLN A 6 -10.31 10.79 -12.68
N ILE A 7 -11.00 10.34 -11.63
CA ILE A 7 -10.77 10.75 -10.25
C ILE A 7 -9.95 9.65 -9.55
N SER A 8 -8.68 9.94 -9.30
CA SER A 8 -7.74 8.93 -8.79
C SER A 8 -7.69 8.91 -7.27
N GLU A 9 -7.57 7.69 -6.71
CA GLU A 9 -7.23 7.45 -5.30
C GLU A 9 -8.21 8.10 -4.31
N ILE A 10 -9.51 7.99 -4.54
CA ILE A 10 -10.47 8.54 -3.58
C ILE A 10 -10.36 7.82 -2.22
N VAL A 11 -10.50 8.60 -1.16
CA VAL A 11 -10.50 8.13 0.24
C VAL A 11 -11.85 8.33 0.93
N ALA A 12 -12.74 9.09 0.32
CA ALA A 12 -14.12 9.23 0.78
C ALA A 12 -15.05 9.60 -0.38
N VAL A 13 -16.31 9.22 -0.24
CA VAL A 13 -17.42 9.61 -1.11
C VAL A 13 -18.32 10.53 -0.32
N VAL A 14 -18.54 11.75 -0.80
CA VAL A 14 -19.45 12.74 -0.19
C VAL A 14 -20.86 12.56 -0.75
N ASP A 15 -20.95 12.49 -2.07
CA ASP A 15 -22.17 12.17 -2.81
C ASP A 15 -21.82 11.53 -4.16
N GLY A 16 -22.84 11.23 -5.00
CA GLY A 16 -22.64 10.56 -6.30
C GLY A 16 -21.73 11.31 -7.30
N ASN A 17 -21.41 12.57 -7.05
CA ASN A 17 -20.58 13.40 -7.91
C ASN A 17 -19.36 14.01 -7.21
N THR A 18 -19.28 13.89 -5.87
CA THR A 18 -18.30 14.60 -5.03
C THR A 18 -17.50 13.60 -4.21
N PHE A 19 -16.18 13.68 -4.32
CA PHE A 19 -15.22 12.74 -3.75
C PHE A 19 -14.09 13.48 -3.06
N VAL A 20 -13.46 12.82 -2.06
CA VAL A 20 -12.26 13.33 -1.40
C VAL A 20 -11.06 12.49 -1.83
N ARG A 21 -9.97 13.15 -2.20
CA ARG A 21 -8.73 12.49 -2.61
C ARG A 21 -7.50 13.16 -2.02
N PRO A 22 -6.42 12.41 -1.73
CA PRO A 22 -5.16 12.99 -1.31
C PRO A 22 -4.42 13.63 -2.49
N MET A 23 -3.72 14.71 -2.20
CA MET A 23 -2.82 15.44 -3.08
C MET A 23 -1.46 15.61 -2.40
N TYR A 24 -0.40 15.81 -3.17
CA TYR A 24 0.96 16.03 -2.63
C TYR A 24 1.38 14.98 -1.60
N ALA A 25 1.29 13.70 -1.98
CA ALA A 25 1.60 12.56 -1.11
C ALA A 25 0.76 12.53 0.20
N GLY A 26 -0.44 13.09 0.15
CA GLY A 26 -1.36 13.13 1.28
C GLY A 26 -1.17 14.31 2.24
N ASN A 27 -0.35 15.32 1.87
CA ASN A 27 -0.22 16.55 2.65
C ASN A 27 -1.43 17.49 2.52
N ALA A 28 -2.23 17.31 1.48
CA ALA A 28 -3.47 18.03 1.28
C ALA A 28 -4.60 17.07 0.89
N MET A 29 -5.80 17.37 1.35
CA MET A 29 -7.01 16.64 0.96
C MET A 29 -7.84 17.54 0.07
N ALA A 30 -8.09 17.10 -1.16
CA ALA A 30 -8.90 17.83 -2.12
C ALA A 30 -10.31 17.23 -2.19
N THR A 31 -11.32 18.05 -2.03
CA THR A 31 -12.70 17.69 -2.37
C THR A 31 -12.94 18.07 -3.83
N VAL A 32 -13.20 17.07 -4.66
CA VAL A 32 -13.38 17.22 -6.11
C VAL A 32 -14.78 16.83 -6.52
N ARG A 33 -15.36 17.56 -7.48
CA ARG A 33 -16.67 17.27 -8.05
C ARG A 33 -16.54 17.04 -9.54
N SER A 34 -17.11 15.93 -10.04
CA SER A 34 -17.20 15.66 -11.47
C SER A 34 -18.60 15.96 -11.98
N SER A 35 -18.66 16.66 -13.11
CA SER A 35 -19.90 16.88 -13.88
C SER A 35 -20.08 15.86 -14.99
N ASP A 36 -19.11 14.99 -15.22
CA ASP A 36 -19.16 13.99 -16.28
C ASP A 36 -20.35 13.02 -16.09
N PRO A 37 -21.00 12.54 -17.16
CA PRO A 37 -22.12 11.60 -17.04
C PRO A 37 -21.67 10.22 -16.51
N ILE A 38 -20.43 9.82 -16.79
CA ILE A 38 -19.80 8.58 -16.32
C ILE A 38 -18.63 8.95 -15.41
N LYS A 39 -18.57 8.38 -14.20
CA LYS A 39 -17.47 8.57 -13.26
C LYS A 39 -16.47 7.43 -13.40
N VAL A 40 -15.25 7.75 -13.80
CA VAL A 40 -14.11 6.82 -13.76
C VAL A 40 -13.30 7.11 -12.51
N ILE A 41 -13.27 6.16 -11.58
CA ILE A 41 -12.74 6.38 -10.23
C ILE A 41 -11.76 5.26 -9.89
N THR A 42 -10.60 5.59 -9.30
CA THR A 42 -9.78 4.61 -8.58
C THR A 42 -9.92 4.86 -7.07
N VAL A 43 -9.96 3.77 -6.30
CA VAL A 43 -10.27 3.81 -4.88
C VAL A 43 -9.04 3.39 -4.07
N ARG A 44 -8.72 4.17 -3.03
CA ARG A 44 -7.77 3.73 -2.01
C ARG A 44 -8.48 2.80 -1.05
N THR A 45 -8.35 1.50 -1.28
CA THR A 45 -9.12 0.47 -0.55
C THR A 45 -8.87 0.50 0.96
N THR A 46 -7.66 0.90 1.40
CA THR A 46 -7.32 1.02 2.83
C THR A 46 -8.11 2.10 3.57
N SER A 47 -8.73 3.05 2.86
CA SER A 47 -9.55 4.11 3.45
C SER A 47 -11.03 3.73 3.61
N PHE A 48 -11.42 2.54 3.17
CA PHE A 48 -12.79 2.04 3.25
C PHE A 48 -12.85 0.74 4.04
N GLY A 49 -13.87 0.59 4.87
CA GLY A 49 -14.14 -0.67 5.55
C GLY A 49 -14.53 -1.77 4.55
N ALA A 50 -14.18 -3.02 4.85
CA ALA A 50 -14.65 -4.15 4.07
C ALA A 50 -16.18 -4.23 4.14
N ALA A 51 -16.82 -4.43 2.99
CA ALA A 51 -18.26 -4.65 2.94
C ALA A 51 -18.60 -5.98 3.68
N PRO A 52 -19.68 -6.00 4.45
CA PRO A 52 -20.14 -7.25 5.06
C PRO A 52 -20.57 -8.23 3.96
N THR A 53 -20.31 -9.51 4.18
CA THR A 53 -20.85 -10.56 3.31
C THR A 53 -22.36 -10.65 3.50
N SER A 54 -23.11 -10.65 2.40
CA SER A 54 -24.56 -10.86 2.43
C SER A 54 -24.91 -12.25 1.87
N SER A 55 -26.11 -12.74 2.16
CA SER A 55 -26.65 -13.95 1.56
C SER A 55 -27.18 -13.73 0.14
N GLU A 56 -27.26 -12.49 -0.30
CA GLU A 56 -27.70 -12.13 -1.65
C GLU A 56 -26.54 -12.29 -2.65
N SER A 57 -26.78 -12.98 -3.75
CA SER A 57 -25.82 -13.14 -4.84
C SER A 57 -26.17 -12.20 -5.99
N ALA A 58 -25.17 -11.51 -6.54
CA ALA A 58 -25.33 -10.77 -7.78
C ALA A 58 -25.46 -11.74 -8.97
N SER A 59 -26.17 -11.32 -10.00
CA SER A 59 -26.23 -12.07 -11.27
C SER A 59 -24.85 -12.05 -11.94
N ILE A 60 -24.47 -13.21 -12.47
CA ILE A 60 -23.25 -13.34 -13.29
C ILE A 60 -23.66 -13.37 -14.74
N GLU A 61 -23.20 -12.39 -15.51
CA GLU A 61 -23.44 -12.31 -16.96
C GLU A 61 -22.18 -12.68 -17.74
N SER A 62 -22.33 -13.55 -18.73
CA SER A 62 -21.25 -13.89 -19.63
C SER A 62 -21.17 -12.85 -20.75
N VAL A 63 -20.00 -12.26 -20.95
CA VAL A 63 -19.73 -11.37 -22.08
C VAL A 63 -18.82 -12.05 -23.10
N ASN A 64 -19.12 -11.81 -24.40
CA ASN A 64 -18.25 -12.29 -25.47
C ASN A 64 -16.95 -11.48 -25.44
N VAL A 65 -15.83 -12.19 -25.28
CA VAL A 65 -14.50 -11.59 -25.39
C VAL A 65 -14.10 -11.56 -26.87
N PRO A 66 -13.56 -10.43 -27.38
CA PRO A 66 -12.97 -10.39 -28.71
C PRO A 66 -11.88 -11.46 -28.87
N ALA A 67 -11.75 -12.03 -30.06
CA ALA A 67 -10.68 -12.98 -30.32
C ALA A 67 -9.30 -12.32 -30.04
N ASP A 68 -8.42 -13.06 -29.40
CA ASP A 68 -7.03 -12.62 -29.18
C ASP A 68 -6.37 -12.39 -30.56
N PRO A 69 -5.86 -11.17 -30.84
CA PRO A 69 -5.16 -10.89 -32.09
C PRO A 69 -3.84 -11.67 -32.25
N GLY A 70 -3.36 -12.33 -31.18
CA GLY A 70 -2.14 -13.15 -31.21
C GLY A 70 -0.84 -12.37 -31.44
N ILE A 71 -0.85 -11.06 -31.17
CA ILE A 71 0.31 -10.16 -31.39
C ILE A 71 1.37 -10.35 -30.29
N SER A 72 0.93 -10.77 -29.09
CA SER A 72 1.81 -11.03 -27.95
C SER A 72 1.28 -12.21 -27.14
N HIS A 73 2.18 -12.88 -26.43
CA HIS A 73 1.81 -13.95 -25.51
C HIS A 73 2.68 -13.87 -24.24
N VAL A 74 2.12 -14.32 -23.14
CA VAL A 74 2.86 -14.43 -21.86
C VAL A 74 3.82 -15.61 -21.96
N ILE A 75 5.12 -15.34 -21.84
CA ILE A 75 6.18 -16.36 -21.89
C ILE A 75 6.48 -16.98 -20.53
N GLY A 76 6.07 -16.29 -19.44
CA GLY A 76 6.25 -16.77 -18.08
C GLY A 76 5.80 -15.75 -17.05
N GLN A 77 5.55 -16.21 -15.86
CA GLN A 77 5.27 -15.38 -14.69
C GLN A 77 6.07 -15.95 -13.51
N GLU A 78 6.97 -15.15 -12.95
CA GLU A 78 7.62 -15.47 -11.70
C GLU A 78 6.84 -14.80 -10.56
N SER A 79 6.35 -15.60 -9.64
CA SER A 79 5.64 -15.14 -8.46
C SER A 79 6.35 -15.67 -7.22
N SER A 80 6.79 -14.77 -6.35
CA SER A 80 7.29 -15.15 -5.03
C SER A 80 6.10 -15.60 -4.17
N LYS A 81 5.96 -16.91 -3.95
CA LYS A 81 5.01 -17.42 -2.96
C LYS A 81 5.60 -17.17 -1.58
N SER A 82 4.94 -16.34 -0.79
CA SER A 82 5.23 -16.16 0.62
C SER A 82 4.14 -16.83 1.44
N ASP A 83 4.53 -17.59 2.47
CA ASP A 83 3.59 -18.15 3.46
C ASP A 83 3.08 -17.06 4.44
N ARG A 84 3.56 -15.82 4.29
CA ARG A 84 3.17 -14.67 5.11
C ARG A 84 1.92 -13.98 4.55
N PRO A 85 1.18 -13.25 5.41
CA PRO A 85 0.07 -12.44 4.95
C PRO A 85 0.48 -11.48 3.82
N GLU A 86 -0.44 -11.23 2.89
CA GLU A 86 -0.25 -10.27 1.80
C GLU A 86 -0.09 -8.86 2.39
N LEU A 87 0.90 -8.12 1.91
CA LEU A 87 1.34 -6.85 2.51
C LEU A 87 0.19 -5.81 2.61
N THR A 88 -0.68 -5.76 1.60
CA THR A 88 -1.80 -4.81 1.56
C THR A 88 -3.00 -5.22 2.42
N ALA A 89 -3.08 -6.49 2.81
CA ALA A 89 -4.18 -7.05 3.61
C ALA A 89 -3.77 -7.41 5.06
N ALA A 90 -2.47 -7.33 5.36
CA ALA A 90 -1.95 -7.73 6.66
C ALA A 90 -2.40 -6.79 7.78
N ARG A 91 -2.78 -7.37 8.93
CA ARG A 91 -3.10 -6.60 10.13
C ARG A 91 -1.86 -6.05 10.84
N VAL A 92 -0.73 -6.70 10.66
CA VAL A 92 0.57 -6.27 11.20
C VAL A 92 1.57 -6.22 10.06
N VAL A 93 2.29 -5.12 9.96
CA VAL A 93 3.37 -4.94 8.98
C VAL A 93 4.65 -4.56 9.72
N ILE A 94 5.73 -5.28 9.44
CA ILE A 94 7.07 -4.96 9.94
C ILE A 94 7.93 -4.56 8.76
N SER A 95 8.40 -3.33 8.75
CA SER A 95 9.07 -2.74 7.60
C SER A 95 10.49 -2.32 7.93
N GLY A 96 11.43 -2.69 7.05
CA GLY A 96 12.84 -2.39 7.18
C GLY A 96 13.33 -1.28 6.28
N GLY A 97 14.14 -0.38 6.82
CA GLY A 97 14.80 0.66 6.06
C GLY A 97 16.26 0.35 5.73
N ARG A 98 16.88 1.23 4.95
CA ARG A 98 18.31 1.16 4.63
C ARG A 98 19.20 1.24 5.89
N GLY A 99 18.68 1.78 6.99
CA GLY A 99 19.37 1.83 8.28
C GLY A 99 19.77 0.48 8.87
N LEU A 100 19.19 -0.62 8.37
CA LEU A 100 19.58 -2.00 8.74
C LEU A 100 20.95 -2.41 8.19
N GLY A 101 21.48 -1.73 7.19
CA GLY A 101 22.83 -1.87 6.67
C GLY A 101 23.03 -2.99 5.63
N SER A 102 22.29 -4.09 5.69
CA SER A 102 22.41 -5.20 4.74
C SER A 102 21.15 -6.04 4.60
N ALA A 103 21.06 -6.82 3.51
CA ALA A 103 20.00 -7.81 3.31
C ALA A 103 20.03 -8.93 4.38
N GLU A 104 21.23 -9.28 4.88
CA GLU A 104 21.40 -10.26 5.93
C GLU A 104 20.80 -9.75 7.25
N ASN A 105 21.11 -8.53 7.65
CA ASN A 105 20.55 -7.90 8.84
C ASN A 105 19.02 -7.73 8.71
N TYR A 106 18.54 -7.37 7.53
CA TYR A 106 17.10 -7.28 7.27
C TYR A 106 16.42 -8.61 7.62
N ARG A 107 16.88 -9.71 7.05
CA ARG A 107 16.33 -11.04 7.32
C ARG A 107 16.49 -11.44 8.79
N LYS A 108 17.70 -11.35 9.32
CA LYS A 108 18.04 -11.76 10.69
C LYS A 108 17.21 -11.07 11.76
N LEU A 109 16.90 -9.79 11.55
CA LEU A 109 16.17 -8.99 12.54
C LEU A 109 14.65 -9.02 12.31
N LEU A 110 14.20 -8.93 11.06
CA LEU A 110 12.77 -8.76 10.79
C LEU A 110 12.01 -10.08 10.64
N GLU A 111 12.62 -11.13 10.08
CA GLU A 111 11.93 -12.40 9.88
C GLU A 111 11.45 -13.06 11.19
N PRO A 112 12.26 -13.11 12.27
CA PRO A 112 11.79 -13.65 13.53
C PRO A 112 10.63 -12.84 14.13
N LEU A 113 10.71 -11.51 14.05
CA LEU A 113 9.63 -10.62 14.49
C LEU A 113 8.36 -10.84 13.66
N ALA A 114 8.49 -10.89 12.34
CA ALA A 114 7.35 -11.12 11.46
C ALA A 114 6.70 -12.48 11.71
N THR A 115 7.47 -13.48 12.05
CA THR A 115 6.94 -14.80 12.43
C THR A 115 6.18 -14.74 13.76
N ALA A 116 6.76 -14.07 14.77
CA ALA A 116 6.13 -13.95 16.10
C ALA A 116 4.80 -13.18 16.06
N PHE A 117 4.68 -12.18 15.19
CA PHE A 117 3.48 -11.36 15.03
C PHE A 117 2.53 -11.83 13.93
N ASN A 118 2.86 -12.89 13.19
CA ASN A 118 2.17 -13.28 11.95
C ASN A 118 2.02 -12.07 11.01
N ALA A 119 3.11 -11.33 10.83
CA ALA A 119 3.15 -10.06 10.13
C ALA A 119 3.61 -10.21 8.68
N ALA A 120 3.16 -9.30 7.81
CA ALA A 120 3.77 -9.10 6.52
C ALA A 120 5.10 -8.32 6.67
N LEU A 121 6.03 -8.57 5.77
CA LEU A 121 7.29 -7.85 5.67
C LEU A 121 7.20 -6.75 4.62
N GLY A 122 7.59 -5.54 5.01
CA GLY A 122 7.69 -4.39 4.14
C GLY A 122 9.09 -3.79 4.11
N ALA A 123 9.34 -2.89 3.17
CA ALA A 123 10.62 -2.20 3.06
C ALA A 123 10.45 -0.76 2.55
N SER A 124 11.40 0.08 2.91
CA SER A 124 11.52 1.38 2.25
C SER A 124 12.09 1.23 0.84
N ARG A 125 11.79 2.18 -0.06
CA ARG A 125 12.40 2.22 -1.40
C ARG A 125 13.92 2.12 -1.34
N ALA A 126 14.56 2.82 -0.42
CA ALA A 126 16.00 2.81 -0.28
C ALA A 126 16.57 1.43 0.12
N ALA A 127 15.81 0.59 0.82
CA ALA A 127 16.21 -0.78 1.12
C ALA A 127 16.02 -1.71 -0.09
N VAL A 128 14.96 -1.50 -0.87
CA VAL A 128 14.74 -2.21 -2.15
C VAL A 128 15.83 -1.85 -3.16
N ASP A 129 16.09 -0.57 -3.36
CA ASP A 129 17.15 -0.08 -4.28
C ASP A 129 18.55 -0.59 -3.87
N ALA A 130 18.78 -0.80 -2.57
CA ALA A 130 19.99 -1.43 -2.04
C ALA A 130 20.02 -2.97 -2.15
N GLY A 131 18.98 -3.59 -2.71
CA GLY A 131 18.89 -5.03 -2.93
C GLY A 131 18.64 -5.86 -1.66
N TYR A 132 18.10 -5.26 -0.58
CA TYR A 132 17.82 -6.03 0.65
C TYR A 132 16.66 -6.99 0.47
N VAL A 133 15.63 -6.56 -0.28
CA VAL A 133 14.42 -7.33 -0.60
C VAL A 133 13.92 -6.99 -2.00
N PRO A 134 13.07 -7.84 -2.62
CA PRO A 134 12.43 -7.57 -3.90
C PRO A 134 11.48 -6.36 -3.82
N ASN A 135 11.13 -5.83 -5.01
CA ASN A 135 10.28 -4.64 -5.13
C ASN A 135 8.86 -4.82 -4.57
N ASP A 136 8.33 -6.02 -4.54
CA ASP A 136 7.00 -6.34 -3.99
C ASP A 136 6.87 -6.03 -2.49
N TYR A 137 7.98 -5.87 -1.79
CA TYR A 137 8.04 -5.46 -0.37
C TYR A 137 7.97 -3.96 -0.19
N GLN A 138 8.08 -3.18 -1.27
CA GLN A 138 8.15 -1.72 -1.15
C GLN A 138 6.84 -1.14 -0.62
N VAL A 139 6.95 -0.39 0.47
CA VAL A 139 5.88 0.45 1.03
C VAL A 139 6.19 1.91 0.73
N GLY A 140 5.19 2.62 0.22
CA GLY A 140 5.33 4.04 -0.09
C GLY A 140 4.48 4.47 -1.28
N GLN A 141 4.63 5.71 -1.69
CA GLN A 141 3.89 6.33 -2.79
C GLN A 141 4.02 5.57 -4.12
N THR A 142 5.20 5.02 -4.40
CA THR A 142 5.49 4.25 -5.64
C THR A 142 5.54 2.74 -5.40
N GLY A 143 5.24 2.31 -4.20
CA GLY A 143 5.09 0.92 -3.79
C GLY A 143 3.66 0.60 -3.37
N LYS A 144 3.53 -0.32 -2.42
CA LYS A 144 2.24 -0.67 -1.84
C LYS A 144 1.84 0.35 -0.76
N ILE A 145 0.54 0.68 -0.71
CA ILE A 145 -0.06 1.48 0.36
C ILE A 145 -0.70 0.51 1.33
N VAL A 146 -0.37 0.66 2.60
CA VAL A 146 -0.82 -0.22 3.68
C VAL A 146 -1.46 0.60 4.81
N ALA A 147 -2.43 0.02 5.50
CA ALA A 147 -3.06 0.59 6.68
C ALA A 147 -3.35 -0.52 7.71
N PRO A 148 -2.30 -1.16 8.26
CA PRO A 148 -2.44 -2.23 9.25
C PRO A 148 -2.95 -1.69 10.59
N ASP A 149 -3.34 -2.60 11.47
CA ASP A 149 -3.59 -2.27 12.88
C ASP A 149 -2.28 -1.85 13.58
N LEU A 150 -1.14 -2.44 13.18
CA LEU A 150 0.18 -2.14 13.72
C LEU A 150 1.23 -2.10 12.60
N TYR A 151 1.95 -0.99 12.51
CA TYR A 151 3.09 -0.81 11.63
C TYR A 151 4.37 -0.61 12.44
N ILE A 152 5.36 -1.47 12.28
CA ILE A 152 6.66 -1.37 12.95
C ILE A 152 7.71 -0.95 11.91
N ALA A 153 8.25 0.26 12.04
CA ALA A 153 9.25 0.84 11.16
C ALA A 153 10.65 0.72 11.78
N ILE A 154 11.53 -0.10 11.21
CA ILE A 154 12.88 -0.35 11.73
C ILE A 154 13.93 0.20 10.76
N GLY A 155 14.71 1.19 11.21
CA GLY A 155 15.76 1.81 10.39
C GLY A 155 15.23 2.59 9.18
N ILE A 156 13.99 3.07 9.26
CA ILE A 156 13.32 3.89 8.24
C ILE A 156 13.42 5.36 8.64
N SER A 157 13.86 6.22 7.73
CA SER A 157 14.03 7.65 8.00
C SER A 157 12.72 8.43 8.11
N GLY A 158 11.65 7.98 7.46
CA GLY A 158 10.38 8.71 7.42
C GLY A 158 10.31 9.74 6.29
N ALA A 159 10.93 9.46 5.14
CA ALA A 159 10.73 10.27 3.96
C ALA A 159 9.25 10.32 3.58
N ILE A 160 8.78 11.48 3.10
CA ILE A 160 7.38 11.76 2.78
C ILE A 160 6.77 10.72 1.83
N GLN A 161 7.55 10.17 0.91
CA GLN A 161 7.12 9.14 -0.03
C GLN A 161 6.83 7.80 0.68
N HIS A 162 7.58 7.48 1.74
CA HIS A 162 7.31 6.30 2.56
C HIS A 162 6.08 6.53 3.44
N LEU A 163 6.02 7.69 4.09
CA LEU A 163 4.89 8.05 4.94
C LEU A 163 3.56 8.01 4.19
N ALA A 164 3.53 8.43 2.92
CA ALA A 164 2.35 8.34 2.05
C ALA A 164 1.80 6.92 1.90
N GLY A 165 2.63 5.90 2.11
CA GLY A 165 2.26 4.50 2.01
C GLY A 165 1.86 3.84 3.33
N MET A 166 2.05 4.48 4.51
CA MET A 166 1.81 3.80 5.78
C MET A 166 1.20 4.67 6.90
N LYS A 167 1.10 5.97 6.71
CA LYS A 167 0.63 6.89 7.75
C LYS A 167 -0.81 6.66 8.23
N GLU A 168 -1.61 5.94 7.45
CA GLU A 168 -2.98 5.57 7.81
C GLU A 168 -3.03 4.30 8.70
N SER A 169 -1.89 3.78 9.12
CA SER A 169 -1.81 2.68 10.10
C SER A 169 -2.40 3.13 11.44
N LYS A 170 -3.08 2.23 12.17
CA LYS A 170 -3.73 2.61 13.44
C LYS A 170 -2.73 2.89 14.55
N VAL A 171 -1.64 2.11 14.60
CA VAL A 171 -0.54 2.29 15.54
C VAL A 171 0.77 2.18 14.76
N ILE A 172 1.66 3.13 14.97
CA ILE A 172 2.99 3.20 14.35
C ILE A 172 4.05 3.15 15.44
N VAL A 173 4.91 2.14 15.35
CA VAL A 173 6.10 2.01 16.23
C VAL A 173 7.34 2.25 15.38
N ALA A 174 8.22 3.14 15.82
CA ALA A 174 9.46 3.45 15.12
C ALA A 174 10.69 3.05 15.94
N ILE A 175 11.65 2.40 15.29
CA ILE A 175 12.96 2.07 15.85
C ILE A 175 14.02 2.66 14.92
N ASN A 176 14.72 3.68 15.39
CA ASN A 176 15.78 4.34 14.64
C ASN A 176 16.91 4.78 15.57
N LYS A 177 18.15 4.71 15.07
CA LYS A 177 19.33 5.20 15.78
C LYS A 177 19.46 6.73 15.77
N ASP A 178 18.80 7.38 14.82
CA ASP A 178 18.76 8.84 14.70
C ASP A 178 17.49 9.35 15.41
N PRO A 179 17.62 10.02 16.57
CA PRO A 179 16.47 10.52 17.32
C PRO A 179 15.70 11.63 16.58
N GLU A 180 16.36 12.30 15.62
CA GLU A 180 15.75 13.36 14.81
C GLU A 180 15.11 12.83 13.51
N ALA A 181 15.07 11.51 13.32
CA ALA A 181 14.50 10.94 12.11
C ALA A 181 13.02 11.33 11.96
N PRO A 182 12.58 11.83 10.78
CA PRO A 182 11.20 12.28 10.55
C PRO A 182 10.13 11.22 10.83
N ILE A 183 10.50 9.92 10.87
CA ILE A 183 9.56 8.84 11.20
C ILE A 183 8.93 9.03 12.58
N PHE A 184 9.65 9.63 13.53
CA PHE A 184 9.15 9.88 14.89
C PHE A 184 8.04 10.95 14.94
N GLN A 185 7.87 11.77 13.88
CA GLN A 185 6.78 12.75 13.81
C GLN A 185 5.41 12.08 13.59
N VAL A 186 5.39 10.84 13.11
CA VAL A 186 4.16 10.08 12.85
C VAL A 186 4.08 8.82 13.71
N ALA A 187 5.10 8.48 14.48
CA ALA A 187 5.12 7.32 15.35
C ALA A 187 4.36 7.60 16.65
N ASP A 188 3.53 6.64 17.06
CA ASP A 188 2.88 6.65 18.38
C ASP A 188 3.86 6.25 19.49
N TYR A 189 4.84 5.38 19.12
CA TYR A 189 5.90 4.92 20.02
C TYR A 189 7.24 4.89 19.29
N GLY A 190 8.32 5.29 20.01
CA GLY A 190 9.69 5.32 19.47
C GLY A 190 10.76 5.11 20.52
#